data_bcf7e0c37ab7c7a3f56c8e80d1245357
#
_entry.id   bcf7e0c37ab7c7a3f56c8e80d1245357
#
_cell.length_a   1.000
_cell.length_b   1.000
_cell.length_c   1.000
_cell.angle_alpha   90.00
_cell.angle_beta   90.00
_cell.angle_gamma   90.00
#
_symmetry.space_group_name_H-M   'P 1'
#
loop_
_entity.id
_entity.type
_entity.pdbx_description
1 polymer ?
#
loop_
_entity_poly.entity_id
_entity_poly.type
_entity_poly.pdbx_seq_one_letter_code
_entity_poly.pdbx_strand_id
1 'polypeptide(L)'
;MTRFTMIATLAAVPLAAAIPAAASAQAQASTVEPMVPATGTVLDVSAEGRTTRVPDVATIRAGVVSQATTAAAALADNAQRMNRVLAALKKAGVAPRDIATATVGLAPQYRYADNQPPAVTGYQATNSVSIRFRDVAKSGAILDALVAEGANQIDGPNLSIDQPDAALDEARADAVKRARARAEIYARSAGMRVSRIVSITENGENAGSPNPPVFMARAAMAKDSTQIVAGEKDVTVSVSVRFLLN
;
A
#
# COMPACT_ATOMS: atom_id res chain seq x y z
N MET A 1 59.46 57.75 -46.88
CA MET A 1 58.40 58.63 -47.37
C MET A 1 57.13 58.32 -46.57
N THR A 2 56.78 59.29 -45.81
CA THR A 2 55.70 59.50 -44.88
C THR A 2 54.29 59.33 -45.48
N ARG A 3 53.37 58.67 -44.77
CA ARG A 3 51.97 59.10 -44.76
C ARG A 3 51.27 58.61 -43.48
N PHE A 4 50.83 59.57 -42.71
CA PHE A 4 49.93 59.49 -41.57
C PHE A 4 48.54 59.06 -42.03
N THR A 5 47.86 58.19 -41.27
CA THR A 5 46.41 58.05 -41.35
C THR A 5 45.84 58.06 -39.95
N MET A 6 44.96 59.00 -39.69
CA MET A 6 44.21 59.23 -38.45
C MET A 6 43.22 58.04 -38.20
N ILE A 7 43.24 57.56 -36.96
CA ILE A 7 42.21 56.62 -36.47
C ILE A 7 41.21 57.43 -35.61
N ALA A 8 39.95 57.48 -36.06
CA ALA A 8 38.84 58.03 -35.30
C ALA A 8 38.33 56.98 -34.31
N THR A 9 38.43 57.28 -33.04
CA THR A 9 37.85 56.47 -31.96
C THR A 9 36.36 56.75 -31.80
N LEU A 10 35.53 55.73 -32.12
CA LEU A 10 34.13 55.79 -31.88
C LEU A 10 33.84 55.19 -30.47
N ALA A 11 33.38 56.03 -29.55
CA ALA A 11 33.03 55.65 -28.20
C ALA A 11 31.66 54.94 -28.22
N ALA A 12 31.62 53.61 -27.94
CA ALA A 12 30.39 52.86 -27.74
C ALA A 12 29.93 52.98 -26.27
N VAL A 13 28.79 53.56 -26.06
CA VAL A 13 28.08 53.62 -24.76
C VAL A 13 27.34 52.28 -24.57
N PRO A 14 27.58 51.49 -23.51
CA PRO A 14 26.76 50.31 -23.23
C PRO A 14 25.44 50.75 -22.59
N LEU A 15 24.34 50.47 -23.26
CA LEU A 15 22.97 50.55 -22.74
C LEU A 15 22.74 49.39 -21.77
N ALA A 16 22.80 49.65 -20.47
CA ALA A 16 22.48 48.68 -19.43
C ALA A 16 20.96 48.45 -19.39
N ALA A 17 20.49 47.30 -19.92
CA ALA A 17 19.13 46.85 -19.78
C ALA A 17 18.92 46.36 -18.35
N ALA A 18 18.17 47.11 -17.54
CA ALA A 18 17.72 46.69 -16.23
C ALA A 18 16.60 45.68 -16.39
N ILE A 19 16.87 44.42 -16.06
CA ILE A 19 15.86 43.35 -15.95
C ILE A 19 15.19 43.49 -14.58
N PRO A 20 13.87 43.69 -14.48
CA PRO A 20 13.20 43.68 -13.18
C PRO A 20 13.22 42.26 -12.63
N ALA A 21 13.90 42.04 -11.52
CA ALA A 21 13.81 40.81 -10.74
C ALA A 21 12.39 40.72 -10.17
N ALA A 22 11.58 39.82 -10.75
CA ALA A 22 10.30 39.43 -10.16
C ALA A 22 10.58 38.72 -8.83
N ALA A 23 10.41 39.43 -7.73
CA ALA A 23 10.44 38.86 -6.39
C ALA A 23 9.25 37.89 -6.26
N SER A 24 9.50 36.61 -6.36
CA SER A 24 8.55 35.57 -6.01
C SER A 24 8.29 35.66 -4.51
N ALA A 25 7.20 36.34 -4.13
CA ALA A 25 6.70 36.27 -2.77
C ALA A 25 6.23 34.82 -2.52
N GLN A 26 7.07 34.00 -1.92
CA GLN A 26 6.67 32.75 -1.33
C GLN A 26 5.71 33.09 -0.17
N ALA A 27 4.41 32.84 -0.40
CA ALA A 27 3.43 32.86 0.67
C ALA A 27 3.85 31.77 1.68
N GLN A 28 4.50 32.20 2.76
CA GLN A 28 4.68 31.33 3.93
C GLN A 28 3.28 31.05 4.47
N ALA A 29 2.84 29.79 4.30
CA ALA A 29 1.68 29.31 5.03
C ALA A 29 1.99 29.45 6.52
N SER A 30 1.45 30.50 7.14
CA SER A 30 1.51 30.67 8.59
C SER A 30 0.72 29.52 9.19
N THR A 31 1.41 28.49 9.68
CA THR A 31 0.85 27.52 10.61
C THR A 31 0.36 28.30 11.82
N VAL A 32 -0.95 28.46 11.92
CA VAL A 32 -1.58 29.03 13.12
C VAL A 32 -1.39 27.98 14.21
N GLU A 33 -0.29 28.10 14.98
CA GLU A 33 -0.19 27.36 16.23
C GLU A 33 -1.32 27.81 17.16
N PRO A 34 -2.12 26.87 17.70
CA PRO A 34 -3.18 27.24 18.63
C PRO A 34 -2.55 27.97 19.83
N MET A 35 -2.97 29.21 20.06
CA MET A 35 -2.49 30.04 21.17
C MET A 35 -2.82 29.34 22.48
N VAL A 36 -1.84 28.72 23.11
CA VAL A 36 -1.98 28.12 24.43
C VAL A 36 -2.06 29.27 25.44
N PRO A 37 -3.09 29.33 26.32
CA PRO A 37 -3.15 30.38 27.34
C PRO A 37 -1.87 30.42 28.18
N ALA A 38 -1.40 31.61 28.51
CA ALA A 38 -0.17 31.83 29.26
C ALA A 38 -0.14 31.21 30.68
N THR A 39 -1.29 30.73 31.17
CA THR A 39 -1.46 30.09 32.49
C THR A 39 -1.73 28.60 32.33
N GLY A 40 -0.84 27.75 32.86
CA GLY A 40 -0.95 26.30 32.84
C GLY A 40 0.26 25.61 32.19
N THR A 41 0.39 24.33 32.45
CA THR A 41 1.43 23.47 31.87
C THR A 41 0.87 22.72 30.66
N VAL A 42 1.62 22.70 29.56
CA VAL A 42 1.26 21.92 28.37
C VAL A 42 1.86 20.53 28.46
N LEU A 43 1.07 19.50 28.19
CA LEU A 43 1.47 18.12 28.13
C LEU A 43 1.07 17.52 26.79
N ASP A 44 2.04 17.01 26.05
CA ASP A 44 1.83 16.24 24.83
C ASP A 44 1.92 14.75 25.14
N VAL A 45 0.89 13.99 24.73
CA VAL A 45 0.81 12.54 24.95
C VAL A 45 0.51 11.86 23.64
N SER A 46 1.35 10.90 23.24
CA SER A 46 1.06 10.00 22.13
C SER A 46 0.47 8.69 22.66
N ALA A 47 -0.58 8.21 22.01
CA ALA A 47 -1.20 6.94 22.33
C ALA A 47 -1.65 6.21 21.07
N GLU A 48 -1.60 4.89 21.13
CA GLU A 48 -2.15 3.99 20.13
C GLU A 48 -3.40 3.32 20.69
N GLY A 49 -4.49 3.40 19.95
CA GLY A 49 -5.70 2.63 20.20
C GLY A 49 -5.77 1.42 19.31
N ARG A 50 -6.50 0.40 19.76
CA ARG A 50 -6.55 -0.89 19.08
C ARG A 50 -7.94 -1.49 19.17
N THR A 51 -8.37 -2.12 18.09
CA THR A 51 -9.48 -3.09 18.08
C THR A 51 -9.06 -4.33 17.29
N THR A 52 -9.63 -5.48 17.60
CA THR A 52 -9.29 -6.75 16.94
C THR A 52 -10.47 -7.21 16.10
N ARG A 53 -10.20 -7.66 14.88
CA ARG A 53 -11.21 -8.17 13.92
C ARG A 53 -10.72 -9.43 13.22
N VAL A 54 -11.67 -10.29 12.88
CA VAL A 54 -11.42 -11.40 11.97
C VAL A 54 -11.56 -10.87 10.55
N PRO A 55 -10.56 -11.07 9.66
CA PRO A 55 -10.66 -10.71 8.25
C PRO A 55 -11.84 -11.43 7.56
N ASP A 56 -12.57 -10.70 6.74
CA ASP A 56 -13.74 -11.16 6.00
C ASP A 56 -13.53 -11.24 4.49
N VAL A 57 -12.35 -10.80 3.99
CA VAL A 57 -11.95 -10.88 2.59
C VAL A 57 -10.59 -11.56 2.47
N ALA A 58 -10.47 -12.53 1.56
CA ALA A 58 -9.21 -13.09 1.09
C ALA A 58 -8.94 -12.62 -0.34
N THR A 59 -7.86 -11.87 -0.55
CA THR A 59 -7.40 -11.52 -1.89
C THR A 59 -6.31 -12.48 -2.33
N ILE A 60 -6.52 -13.13 -3.47
CA ILE A 60 -5.61 -14.12 -4.03
C ILE A 60 -5.33 -13.74 -5.49
N ARG A 61 -4.08 -13.88 -5.91
CA ARG A 61 -3.71 -13.79 -7.31
C ARG A 61 -3.53 -15.19 -7.87
N ALA A 62 -4.32 -15.54 -8.88
CA ALA A 62 -4.21 -16.78 -9.62
C ALA A 62 -3.74 -16.49 -11.04
N GLY A 63 -2.75 -17.23 -11.52
CA GLY A 63 -2.15 -17.00 -12.82
C GLY A 63 -1.92 -18.29 -13.61
N VAL A 64 -1.75 -18.09 -14.90
CA VAL A 64 -1.33 -19.10 -15.88
C VAL A 64 -0.04 -18.65 -16.50
N VAL A 65 0.97 -19.48 -16.41
CA VAL A 65 2.21 -19.36 -17.17
C VAL A 65 2.28 -20.50 -18.19
N SER A 66 2.47 -20.17 -19.46
CA SER A 66 2.64 -21.12 -20.56
C SER A 66 3.91 -20.83 -21.34
N GLN A 67 4.47 -21.83 -21.97
CA GLN A 67 5.67 -21.73 -22.80
C GLN A 67 5.46 -22.43 -24.14
N ALA A 68 5.97 -21.82 -25.21
CA ALA A 68 5.94 -22.41 -26.54
C ALA A 68 7.12 -21.89 -27.37
N THR A 69 7.38 -22.54 -28.52
CA THR A 69 8.45 -22.15 -29.45
C THR A 69 8.16 -20.82 -30.15
N THR A 70 6.90 -20.43 -30.26
CA THR A 70 6.49 -19.15 -30.86
C THR A 70 5.66 -18.31 -29.89
N ALA A 71 5.74 -16.99 -30.03
CA ALA A 71 4.97 -16.05 -29.22
C ALA A 71 3.44 -16.26 -29.35
N ALA A 72 2.97 -16.51 -30.58
CA ALA A 72 1.55 -16.74 -30.85
C ALA A 72 1.04 -18.02 -30.18
N ALA A 73 1.80 -19.12 -30.23
CA ALA A 73 1.41 -20.37 -29.57
C ALA A 73 1.40 -20.23 -28.03
N ALA A 74 2.41 -19.54 -27.46
CA ALA A 74 2.45 -19.27 -26.01
C ALA A 74 1.23 -18.46 -25.54
N LEU A 75 0.86 -17.41 -26.27
CA LEU A 75 -0.31 -16.59 -25.95
C LEU A 75 -1.64 -17.35 -26.13
N ALA A 76 -1.76 -18.15 -27.19
CA ALA A 76 -2.98 -18.93 -27.45
C ALA A 76 -3.25 -19.97 -26.37
N ASP A 77 -2.22 -20.75 -25.98
CA ASP A 77 -2.33 -21.72 -24.86
C ASP A 77 -2.66 -21.03 -23.54
N ASN A 78 -1.97 -19.91 -23.27
CA ASN A 78 -2.21 -19.10 -22.09
C ASN A 78 -3.67 -18.62 -22.00
N ALA A 79 -4.17 -18.04 -23.08
CA ALA A 79 -5.54 -17.53 -23.15
C ALA A 79 -6.57 -18.66 -22.97
N GLN A 80 -6.33 -19.83 -23.59
CA GLN A 80 -7.23 -20.98 -23.44
C GLN A 80 -7.30 -21.46 -21.97
N ARG A 81 -6.17 -21.58 -21.28
CA ARG A 81 -6.13 -21.98 -19.86
C ARG A 81 -6.78 -20.91 -18.98
N MET A 82 -6.45 -19.62 -19.18
CA MET A 82 -7.06 -18.54 -18.40
C MET A 82 -8.56 -18.47 -18.57
N ASN A 83 -9.10 -18.73 -19.77
CA ASN A 83 -10.54 -18.82 -20.00
C ASN A 83 -11.21 -19.92 -19.16
N ARG A 84 -10.56 -21.08 -19.00
CA ARG A 84 -11.07 -22.14 -18.12
C ARG A 84 -11.04 -21.72 -16.65
N VAL A 85 -9.95 -21.08 -16.20
CA VAL A 85 -9.83 -20.52 -14.85
C VAL A 85 -10.95 -19.50 -14.57
N LEU A 86 -11.21 -18.58 -15.49
CA LEU A 86 -12.29 -17.60 -15.34
C LEU A 86 -13.69 -18.26 -15.33
N ALA A 87 -13.90 -19.28 -16.15
CA ALA A 87 -15.12 -20.06 -16.13
C ALA A 87 -15.34 -20.80 -14.81
N ALA A 88 -14.27 -21.36 -14.23
CA ALA A 88 -14.31 -21.99 -12.89
C ALA A 88 -14.65 -21.00 -11.79
N LEU A 89 -14.07 -19.79 -11.80
CA LEU A 89 -14.42 -18.72 -10.86
C LEU A 89 -15.91 -18.35 -10.94
N LYS A 90 -16.42 -18.19 -12.16
CA LYS A 90 -17.84 -17.90 -12.39
C LYS A 90 -18.74 -19.04 -11.87
N LYS A 91 -18.37 -20.31 -12.14
CA LYS A 91 -19.09 -21.49 -11.66
C LYS A 91 -19.06 -21.60 -10.13
N ALA A 92 -17.96 -21.17 -9.49
CA ALA A 92 -17.83 -21.11 -8.05
C ALA A 92 -18.59 -19.94 -7.39
N GLY A 93 -19.27 -19.09 -8.18
CA GLY A 93 -20.10 -17.99 -7.69
C GLY A 93 -19.31 -16.71 -7.37
N VAL A 94 -18.05 -16.59 -7.80
CA VAL A 94 -17.29 -15.36 -7.63
C VAL A 94 -17.88 -14.27 -8.55
N ALA A 95 -18.27 -13.15 -7.96
CA ALA A 95 -18.88 -12.05 -8.70
C ALA A 95 -17.87 -11.40 -9.66
N PRO A 96 -18.27 -10.97 -10.88
CA PRO A 96 -17.37 -10.33 -11.82
C PRO A 96 -16.63 -9.09 -11.27
N ARG A 97 -17.26 -8.34 -10.38
CA ARG A 97 -16.66 -7.18 -9.70
C ARG A 97 -15.50 -7.55 -8.76
N ASP A 98 -15.44 -8.79 -8.32
CA ASP A 98 -14.41 -9.31 -7.40
C ASP A 98 -13.25 -10.00 -8.17
N ILE A 99 -13.27 -9.94 -9.52
CA ILE A 99 -12.23 -10.47 -10.41
C ILE A 99 -11.66 -9.32 -11.23
N ALA A 100 -10.35 -9.11 -11.15
CA ALA A 100 -9.66 -8.10 -11.95
C ALA A 100 -8.41 -8.72 -12.60
N THR A 101 -8.16 -8.39 -13.88
CA THR A 101 -6.90 -8.77 -14.53
C THR A 101 -5.77 -7.98 -13.88
N ALA A 102 -4.76 -8.70 -13.40
CA ALA A 102 -3.63 -8.12 -12.70
C ALA A 102 -2.40 -7.94 -13.62
N THR A 103 -2.13 -8.93 -14.48
CA THR A 103 -0.96 -8.91 -15.36
C THR A 103 -1.24 -9.70 -16.62
N VAL A 104 -0.79 -9.19 -17.76
CA VAL A 104 -0.65 -9.92 -19.02
C VAL A 104 0.73 -9.62 -19.56
N GLY A 105 1.54 -10.63 -19.78
CA GLY A 105 2.92 -10.48 -20.22
C GLY A 105 3.34 -11.56 -21.21
N LEU A 106 4.30 -11.21 -22.08
CA LEU A 106 4.98 -12.13 -23.00
C LEU A 106 6.47 -11.80 -22.97
N ALA A 107 7.31 -12.81 -22.76
CA ALA A 107 8.75 -12.66 -22.72
C ALA A 107 9.45 -13.76 -23.54
N PRO A 108 10.53 -13.46 -24.27
CA PRO A 108 11.37 -14.48 -24.89
C PRO A 108 12.15 -15.24 -23.83
N GLN A 109 12.35 -16.52 -24.07
CA GLN A 109 13.23 -17.40 -23.27
C GLN A 109 14.57 -17.53 -23.98
N TYR A 110 15.65 -17.26 -23.26
CA TYR A 110 17.01 -17.31 -23.78
C TYR A 110 17.79 -18.48 -23.23
N ARG A 111 18.56 -19.12 -24.10
CA ARG A 111 19.64 -20.05 -23.71
C ARG A 111 20.96 -19.29 -23.79
N TYR A 112 21.69 -19.36 -22.69
CA TYR A 112 23.06 -18.84 -22.57
C TYR A 112 24.05 -19.98 -22.69
N ALA A 113 25.09 -19.78 -23.48
CA ALA A 113 26.21 -20.73 -23.62
C ALA A 113 27.53 -19.94 -23.61
N ASP A 114 28.59 -20.53 -23.08
CA ASP A 114 29.91 -19.89 -22.98
C ASP A 114 30.40 -19.45 -24.35
N ASN A 115 30.84 -18.19 -24.44
CA ASN A 115 31.34 -17.55 -25.68
C ASN A 115 30.39 -17.53 -26.87
N GLN A 116 29.06 -17.64 -26.65
CA GLN A 116 28.06 -17.52 -27.69
C GLN A 116 27.02 -16.40 -27.33
N PRO A 117 26.49 -15.67 -28.32
CA PRO A 117 25.38 -14.78 -28.07
C PRO A 117 24.15 -15.52 -27.52
N PRO A 118 23.33 -14.89 -26.67
CA PRO A 118 22.08 -15.49 -26.18
C PRO A 118 21.18 -15.86 -27.35
N ALA A 119 20.69 -17.10 -27.40
CA ALA A 119 19.77 -17.57 -28.43
C ALA A 119 18.36 -17.72 -27.87
N VAL A 120 17.37 -17.19 -28.57
CA VAL A 120 15.94 -17.35 -28.21
C VAL A 120 15.54 -18.80 -28.45
N THR A 121 15.07 -19.49 -27.41
CA THR A 121 14.64 -20.89 -27.46
C THR A 121 13.13 -21.05 -27.45
N GLY A 122 12.39 -20.00 -27.08
CA GLY A 122 10.95 -20.00 -27.00
C GLY A 122 10.41 -18.71 -26.40
N TYR A 123 9.16 -18.73 -26.05
CA TYR A 123 8.43 -17.62 -25.46
C TYR A 123 7.63 -18.09 -24.26
N GLN A 124 7.57 -17.26 -23.22
CA GLN A 124 6.72 -17.45 -22.06
C GLN A 124 5.63 -16.42 -22.03
N ALA A 125 4.37 -16.85 -21.96
CA ALA A 125 3.22 -15.99 -21.73
C ALA A 125 2.76 -16.14 -20.27
N THR A 126 2.46 -15.03 -19.64
CA THR A 126 1.94 -14.95 -18.26
C THR A 126 0.64 -14.17 -18.28
N ASN A 127 -0.39 -14.68 -17.62
CA ASN A 127 -1.63 -13.98 -17.39
C ASN A 127 -2.09 -14.26 -15.96
N SER A 128 -2.48 -13.24 -15.21
CA SER A 128 -2.93 -13.40 -13.85
C SER A 128 -4.13 -12.51 -13.54
N VAL A 129 -4.99 -12.99 -12.66
CA VAL A 129 -6.15 -12.30 -12.13
C VAL A 129 -6.04 -12.17 -10.63
N SER A 130 -6.44 -11.01 -10.09
CA SER A 130 -6.65 -10.79 -8.67
C SER A 130 -8.11 -11.09 -8.34
N ILE A 131 -8.33 -11.89 -7.32
CA ILE A 131 -9.65 -12.39 -6.94
C ILE A 131 -9.90 -12.03 -5.49
N ARG A 132 -11.04 -11.39 -5.20
CA ARG A 132 -11.49 -11.12 -3.83
C ARG A 132 -12.54 -12.14 -3.43
N PHE A 133 -12.20 -12.99 -2.47
CA PHE A 133 -13.11 -13.95 -1.89
C PHE A 133 -13.74 -13.37 -0.63
N ARG A 134 -15.07 -13.19 -0.64
CA ARG A 134 -15.86 -12.71 0.51
C ARG A 134 -16.27 -13.84 1.46
N ASP A 135 -16.05 -15.07 1.07
CA ASP A 135 -16.17 -16.27 1.92
C ASP A 135 -14.78 -16.89 2.02
N VAL A 136 -14.03 -16.48 3.05
CA VAL A 136 -12.65 -16.92 3.27
C VAL A 136 -12.58 -18.44 3.42
N ALA A 137 -13.58 -19.07 4.07
CA ALA A 137 -13.59 -20.50 4.31
C ALA A 137 -13.69 -21.34 3.01
N LYS A 138 -14.40 -20.81 2.01
CA LYS A 138 -14.55 -21.50 0.70
C LYS A 138 -13.39 -21.24 -0.26
N SER A 139 -12.56 -20.24 0.00
CA SER A 139 -11.52 -19.82 -0.93
C SER A 139 -10.49 -20.92 -1.21
N GLY A 140 -10.20 -21.81 -0.24
CA GLY A 140 -9.29 -22.94 -0.43
C GLY A 140 -9.80 -23.95 -1.47
N ALA A 141 -11.03 -24.39 -1.36
CA ALA A 141 -11.63 -25.32 -2.34
C ALA A 141 -11.72 -24.70 -3.75
N ILE A 142 -11.93 -23.38 -3.82
CA ILE A 142 -11.94 -22.68 -5.11
C ILE A 142 -10.53 -22.68 -5.71
N LEU A 143 -9.50 -22.43 -4.89
CA LEU A 143 -8.10 -22.49 -5.36
C LEU A 143 -7.75 -23.86 -5.95
N ASP A 144 -8.12 -24.94 -5.28
CA ASP A 144 -7.86 -26.28 -5.77
C ASP A 144 -8.55 -26.50 -7.14
N ALA A 145 -9.77 -26.01 -7.31
CA ALA A 145 -10.47 -26.02 -8.58
C ALA A 145 -9.77 -25.22 -9.67
N LEU A 146 -9.19 -24.04 -9.34
CA LEU A 146 -8.45 -23.23 -10.31
C LEU A 146 -7.17 -23.92 -10.78
N VAL A 147 -6.47 -24.60 -9.88
CA VAL A 147 -5.28 -25.40 -10.22
C VAL A 147 -5.65 -26.54 -11.18
N ALA A 148 -6.77 -27.24 -10.92
CA ALA A 148 -7.29 -28.28 -11.80
C ALA A 148 -7.64 -27.76 -13.20
N GLU A 149 -8.08 -26.50 -13.32
CA GLU A 149 -8.41 -25.86 -14.60
C GLU A 149 -7.20 -25.19 -15.30
N GLY A 150 -6.00 -25.29 -14.71
CA GLY A 150 -4.75 -24.90 -15.35
C GLY A 150 -4.09 -23.66 -14.77
N ALA A 151 -4.55 -23.11 -13.66
CA ALA A 151 -3.79 -22.15 -12.89
C ALA A 151 -2.53 -22.84 -12.32
N ASN A 152 -1.36 -22.27 -12.59
CA ASN A 152 -0.07 -22.82 -12.14
C ASN A 152 0.79 -21.79 -11.40
N GLN A 153 0.23 -20.61 -11.14
CA GLN A 153 0.83 -19.58 -10.32
C GLN A 153 -0.23 -19.07 -9.34
N ILE A 154 0.01 -19.24 -8.05
CA ILE A 154 -0.88 -18.78 -6.97
C ILE A 154 -0.05 -17.95 -6.01
N ASP A 155 -0.55 -16.76 -5.67
CA ASP A 155 0.04 -15.84 -4.71
C ASP A 155 -1.03 -15.38 -3.73
N GLY A 156 -0.74 -15.47 -2.44
CA GLY A 156 -1.68 -15.20 -1.35
C GLY A 156 -2.05 -16.45 -0.54
N PRO A 157 -3.09 -16.40 0.30
CA PRO A 157 -4.08 -15.32 0.45
C PRO A 157 -3.57 -14.10 1.22
N ASN A 158 -3.96 -12.93 0.78
CA ASN A 158 -3.86 -11.70 1.56
C ASN A 158 -5.22 -11.43 2.20
N LEU A 159 -5.28 -11.61 3.53
CA LEU A 159 -6.50 -11.43 4.30
C LEU A 159 -6.68 -9.98 4.71
N SER A 160 -7.88 -9.42 4.55
CA SER A 160 -8.21 -8.03 4.86
C SER A 160 -9.64 -7.90 5.39
N ILE A 161 -9.94 -6.72 5.91
CA ILE A 161 -11.29 -6.31 6.32
C ILE A 161 -11.88 -5.50 5.17
N ASP A 162 -13.08 -5.86 4.68
CA ASP A 162 -13.73 -5.19 3.53
C ASP A 162 -14.14 -3.75 3.87
N GLN A 163 -14.66 -3.55 5.10
CA GLN A 163 -15.10 -2.25 5.59
C GLN A 163 -14.41 -1.93 6.92
N PRO A 164 -13.18 -1.38 6.90
CA PRO A 164 -12.40 -1.17 8.11
C PRO A 164 -12.85 0.04 8.94
N ASP A 165 -13.66 0.95 8.39
CA ASP A 165 -13.98 2.26 9.00
C ASP A 165 -14.55 2.13 10.43
N ALA A 166 -15.50 1.23 10.65
CA ALA A 166 -16.07 1.02 11.97
C ALA A 166 -15.02 0.52 12.99
N ALA A 167 -14.10 -0.34 12.56
CA ALA A 167 -13.01 -0.81 13.40
C ALA A 167 -11.98 0.28 13.67
N LEU A 168 -11.69 1.11 12.67
CA LEU A 168 -10.83 2.29 12.81
C LEU A 168 -11.43 3.30 13.78
N ASP A 169 -12.74 3.56 13.72
CA ASP A 169 -13.43 4.47 14.65
C ASP A 169 -13.36 3.99 16.09
N GLU A 170 -13.52 2.69 16.33
CA GLU A 170 -13.31 2.10 17.66
C GLU A 170 -11.85 2.28 18.12
N ALA A 171 -10.88 2.05 17.24
CA ALA A 171 -9.48 2.27 17.55
C ALA A 171 -9.18 3.75 17.83
N ARG A 172 -9.79 4.71 17.10
CA ARG A 172 -9.71 6.16 17.38
C ARG A 172 -10.21 6.49 18.79
N ALA A 173 -11.38 5.97 19.13
CA ALA A 173 -11.96 6.19 20.46
C ALA A 173 -11.08 5.61 21.57
N ASP A 174 -10.52 4.42 21.38
CA ASP A 174 -9.58 3.79 22.34
C ASP A 174 -8.28 4.60 22.46
N ALA A 175 -7.73 5.11 21.33
CA ALA A 175 -6.52 5.94 21.34
C ALA A 175 -6.69 7.20 22.19
N VAL A 176 -7.78 7.94 21.99
CA VAL A 176 -8.06 9.16 22.78
C VAL A 176 -8.28 8.84 24.25
N LYS A 177 -8.99 7.75 24.57
CA LYS A 177 -9.18 7.28 25.94
C LYS A 177 -7.85 6.96 26.62
N ARG A 178 -6.95 6.26 25.95
CA ARG A 178 -5.61 5.92 26.44
C ARG A 178 -4.74 7.17 26.62
N ALA A 179 -4.78 8.11 25.65
CA ALA A 179 -4.06 9.37 25.76
C ALA A 179 -4.50 10.14 27.01
N ARG A 180 -5.80 10.24 27.26
CA ARG A 180 -6.35 10.91 28.44
C ARG A 180 -5.92 10.21 29.75
N ALA A 181 -6.02 8.89 29.80
CA ALA A 181 -5.59 8.13 30.99
C ALA A 181 -4.11 8.35 31.31
N ARG A 182 -3.24 8.38 30.28
CA ARG A 182 -1.81 8.70 30.46
C ARG A 182 -1.60 10.14 30.93
N ALA A 183 -2.32 11.11 30.37
CA ALA A 183 -2.25 12.50 30.79
C ALA A 183 -2.63 12.68 32.25
N GLU A 184 -3.66 11.98 32.73
CA GLU A 184 -4.09 12.01 34.14
C GLU A 184 -3.03 11.41 35.07
N ILE A 185 -2.28 10.39 34.66
CA ILE A 185 -1.15 9.83 35.41
C ILE A 185 -0.05 10.89 35.55
N TYR A 186 0.39 11.51 34.48
CA TYR A 186 1.42 12.53 34.50
C TYR A 186 0.99 13.75 35.31
N ALA A 187 -0.25 14.24 35.10
CA ALA A 187 -0.77 15.37 35.84
C ALA A 187 -0.76 15.12 37.37
N ARG A 188 -1.25 13.95 37.83
CA ARG A 188 -1.22 13.59 39.26
C ARG A 188 0.21 13.50 39.82
N SER A 189 1.15 12.92 39.03
CA SER A 189 2.57 12.83 39.47
C SER A 189 3.24 14.20 39.59
N ALA A 190 2.76 15.20 38.83
CA ALA A 190 3.22 16.58 38.91
C ALA A 190 2.44 17.46 39.92
N GLY A 191 1.48 16.89 40.67
CA GLY A 191 0.62 17.64 41.58
C GLY A 191 -0.43 18.51 40.89
N MET A 192 -0.74 18.20 39.63
CA MET A 192 -1.65 18.95 38.74
C MET A 192 -2.87 18.09 38.36
N ARG A 193 -3.78 18.70 37.60
CA ARG A 193 -4.96 18.04 37.01
C ARG A 193 -5.05 18.36 35.52
N VAL A 194 -5.60 17.43 34.74
CA VAL A 194 -5.92 17.68 33.32
C VAL A 194 -7.12 18.65 33.27
N SER A 195 -6.91 19.82 32.69
CA SER A 195 -7.95 20.84 32.53
C SER A 195 -8.78 20.60 31.27
N ARG A 196 -8.12 20.54 30.12
CA ARG A 196 -8.78 20.34 28.82
C ARG A 196 -7.82 19.81 27.76
N ILE A 197 -8.40 19.31 26.68
CA ILE A 197 -7.66 19.02 25.44
C ILE A 197 -7.49 20.35 24.68
N VAL A 198 -6.29 20.60 24.18
CA VAL A 198 -5.94 21.75 23.34
C VAL A 198 -5.99 21.37 21.86
N SER A 199 -5.42 20.23 21.51
CA SER A 199 -5.43 19.70 20.15
C SER A 199 -5.35 18.18 20.13
N ILE A 200 -5.89 17.58 19.09
CA ILE A 200 -5.75 16.16 18.75
C ILE A 200 -5.23 16.10 17.31
N THR A 201 -4.19 15.31 17.10
CA THR A 201 -3.63 15.04 15.77
C THR A 201 -3.58 13.54 15.58
N GLU A 202 -4.16 13.05 14.50
CA GLU A 202 -4.03 11.65 14.08
C GLU A 202 -2.73 11.49 13.29
N ASN A 203 -1.87 10.56 13.70
CA ASN A 203 -0.53 10.37 13.15
C ASN A 203 -0.44 9.18 12.18
N GLY A 204 -1.50 8.40 12.07
CA GLY A 204 -1.59 7.28 11.15
C GLY A 204 -2.54 6.19 11.63
N GLU A 205 -3.01 5.43 10.68
CA GLU A 205 -3.92 4.29 10.87
C GLU A 205 -3.38 3.03 10.18
N ASN A 206 -3.71 1.88 10.75
CA ASN A 206 -3.45 0.58 10.15
C ASN A 206 -4.73 -0.25 10.21
N ALA A 207 -5.35 -0.45 9.06
CA ALA A 207 -6.56 -1.24 8.89
C ALA A 207 -6.33 -2.77 8.94
N GLY A 208 -5.30 -3.22 9.65
CA GLY A 208 -4.95 -4.64 9.72
C GLY A 208 -4.10 -5.09 8.53
N SER A 209 -3.00 -4.37 8.24
CA SER A 209 -1.99 -4.82 7.27
C SER A 209 -1.58 -6.26 7.54
N PRO A 210 -1.30 -7.05 6.49
CA PRO A 210 -0.89 -8.43 6.69
C PRO A 210 0.40 -8.50 7.49
N ASN A 211 0.32 -8.93 8.75
CA ASN A 211 1.48 -9.53 9.37
C ASN A 211 1.76 -10.85 8.63
N PRO A 212 3.00 -11.17 8.30
CA PRO A 212 3.32 -12.48 7.76
C PRO A 212 2.77 -13.54 8.72
N PRO A 213 2.04 -14.55 8.21
CA PRO A 213 1.45 -15.57 9.05
C PRO A 213 2.57 -16.26 9.83
N VAL A 214 2.47 -16.26 11.16
CA VAL A 214 3.26 -17.14 11.99
C VAL A 214 2.65 -18.52 11.81
N PHE A 215 3.27 -19.35 10.97
CA PHE A 215 2.87 -20.73 10.77
C PHE A 215 3.12 -21.51 12.06
N MET A 216 2.11 -21.59 12.93
CA MET A 216 2.06 -22.67 13.90
C MET A 216 1.57 -23.90 13.15
N ALA A 217 2.51 -24.77 12.77
CA ALA A 217 2.21 -26.07 12.19
C ALA A 217 1.47 -26.92 13.25
N ARG A 218 0.15 -26.86 13.23
CA ARG A 218 -0.70 -27.85 13.90
C ARG A 218 -1.00 -28.88 12.84
N ALA A 219 -0.37 -30.05 12.95
CA ALA A 219 -0.71 -31.20 12.14
C ALA A 219 -2.16 -31.60 12.43
N ALA A 220 -3.11 -31.10 11.66
CA ALA A 220 -4.48 -31.57 11.58
C ALA A 220 -4.55 -32.49 10.37
N MET A 221 -5.05 -33.70 10.57
CA MET A 221 -5.27 -34.71 9.54
C MET A 221 -6.02 -34.11 8.35
N ALA A 222 -5.44 -34.23 7.17
CA ALA A 222 -5.92 -33.65 5.93
C ALA A 222 -7.30 -34.18 5.54
N LYS A 223 -8.25 -33.28 5.37
CA LYS A 223 -9.22 -33.37 4.30
C LYS A 223 -8.56 -32.81 3.05
N ASP A 224 -8.77 -33.44 1.90
CA ASP A 224 -8.08 -33.19 0.61
C ASP A 224 -8.31 -31.79 0.01
N SER A 225 -8.40 -30.73 0.80
CA SER A 225 -8.57 -29.34 0.33
C SER A 225 -7.69 -28.37 1.09
N THR A 226 -7.17 -27.36 0.39
CA THR A 226 -6.39 -26.27 0.98
C THR A 226 -7.22 -25.54 2.02
N GLN A 227 -6.80 -25.56 3.30
CA GLN A 227 -7.48 -24.83 4.38
C GLN A 227 -6.90 -23.43 4.54
N ILE A 228 -7.76 -22.41 4.50
CA ILE A 228 -7.40 -21.02 4.77
C ILE A 228 -8.08 -20.62 6.10
N VAL A 229 -7.26 -20.25 7.08
CA VAL A 229 -7.72 -19.81 8.40
C VAL A 229 -7.51 -18.30 8.50
N ALA A 230 -8.55 -17.54 8.76
CA ALA A 230 -8.52 -16.08 8.77
C ALA A 230 -7.67 -15.51 9.91
N GLY A 231 -7.65 -16.16 11.08
CA GLY A 231 -7.03 -15.60 12.28
C GLY A 231 -7.68 -14.28 12.71
N GLU A 232 -7.03 -13.57 13.62
CA GLU A 232 -7.42 -12.22 14.05
C GLU A 232 -6.37 -11.20 13.63
N LYS A 233 -6.81 -9.96 13.34
CA LYS A 233 -5.94 -8.84 13.03
C LYS A 233 -6.24 -7.64 13.91
N ASP A 234 -5.19 -6.98 14.35
CA ASP A 234 -5.29 -5.72 15.06
C ASP A 234 -5.43 -4.56 14.06
N VAL A 235 -6.47 -3.78 14.27
CA VAL A 235 -6.68 -2.48 13.62
C VAL A 235 -6.23 -1.42 14.61
N THR A 236 -5.30 -0.56 14.23
CA THR A 236 -4.69 0.41 15.15
C THR A 236 -4.74 1.83 14.60
N VAL A 237 -4.87 2.80 15.50
CA VAL A 237 -4.80 4.23 15.19
C VAL A 237 -3.89 4.91 16.22
N SER A 238 -2.96 5.71 15.73
CA SER A 238 -2.05 6.50 16.58
C SER A 238 -2.48 7.96 16.61
N VAL A 239 -2.58 8.51 17.82
CA VAL A 239 -2.92 9.92 18.04
C VAL A 239 -1.90 10.61 18.94
N SER A 240 -1.65 11.90 18.67
CA SER A 240 -0.98 12.82 19.58
C SER A 240 -2.01 13.80 20.12
N VAL A 241 -2.11 13.89 21.43
CA VAL A 241 -3.07 14.75 22.12
C VAL A 241 -2.33 15.73 23.01
N ARG A 242 -2.61 17.01 22.82
CA ARG A 242 -2.08 18.10 23.65
C ARG A 242 -3.10 18.46 24.72
N PHE A 243 -2.69 18.40 25.98
CA PHE A 243 -3.49 18.74 27.14
C PHE A 243 -2.98 20.01 27.81
N LEU A 244 -3.87 20.75 28.43
CA LEU A 244 -3.57 21.80 29.39
C LEU A 244 -3.75 21.24 30.80
N LEU A 245 -2.74 21.42 31.66
CA LEU A 245 -2.74 21.07 33.06
C LEU A 245 -2.86 22.30 33.93
N ASN A 246 -3.52 22.20 35.08
CA ASN A 246 -3.66 23.24 36.10
C ASN A 246 -3.58 22.63 37.50
#